data_13036ccacbd9d23e6ef0f2d8fde88b19
#
_entry.id   13036ccacbd9d23e6ef0f2d8fde88b19
#
_cell.length_a   1.000
_cell.length_b   1.000
_cell.length_c   1.000
_cell.angle_alpha   90.00
_cell.angle_beta   90.00
_cell.angle_gamma   90.00
#
_symmetry.space_group_name_H-M   'P 1'
#
loop_
_entity.id
_entity.type
_entity.pdbx_description
1 polymer ?
#
loop_
_entity_poly.entity_id
_entity_poly.type
_entity_poly.pdbx_seq_one_letter_code
_entity_poly.pdbx_strand_id
1 'polypeptide(L)'
;MSDWPSVTFAPGTRVACVKGMTWLLIDCPPTHPVVLEAWATIDRGGSVDEIVGALLARGMAEAPDFGLAATTGPAEVRFVLRGAVGASLVSDSEADELVAHGILSDHNVSGLEGFVLHGAEGRGIANLPVAAGIIPVNHLSVALPLSDRSGAQSPVL
;
A
#
# COMPACT_ATOMS: atom_id res chain seq x y z
N MET A 1 -2.69 17.45 -15.92
CA MET A 1 -1.90 16.31 -15.47
C MET A 1 -1.88 16.25 -13.96
N SER A 2 -2.08 15.10 -13.43
CA SER A 2 -2.23 14.96 -11.98
C SER A 2 -0.88 14.65 -11.34
N ASP A 3 -0.61 15.31 -10.21
CA ASP A 3 0.55 15.00 -9.40
C ASP A 3 0.24 13.91 -8.37
N TRP A 4 -0.98 13.42 -8.36
CA TRP A 4 -1.43 12.44 -7.39
C TRP A 4 -1.43 11.05 -7.99
N PRO A 5 -1.15 10.02 -7.21
CA PRO A 5 -1.25 8.65 -7.69
C PRO A 5 -2.68 8.31 -8.08
N SER A 6 -2.79 7.46 -9.07
CA SER A 6 -4.07 6.87 -9.45
C SER A 6 -4.24 5.58 -8.68
N VAL A 7 -5.36 5.45 -7.97
CA VAL A 7 -5.62 4.26 -7.15
C VAL A 7 -6.90 3.61 -7.64
N THR A 8 -6.82 2.31 -7.93
CA THR A 8 -7.99 1.53 -8.30
C THR A 8 -8.03 0.27 -7.46
N PHE A 9 -9.20 -0.33 -7.36
CA PHE A 9 -9.36 -1.52 -6.54
C PHE A 9 -10.37 -2.49 -7.17
N ALA A 10 -10.28 -3.74 -6.76
CA ALA A 10 -11.30 -4.74 -7.02
C ALA A 10 -12.05 -4.99 -5.72
N PRO A 11 -13.40 -4.98 -5.72
CA PRO A 11 -14.16 -5.23 -4.50
C PRO A 11 -13.87 -6.61 -3.93
N GLY A 12 -13.95 -6.72 -2.60
CA GLY A 12 -13.68 -8.00 -1.94
C GLY A 12 -13.95 -7.94 -0.46
N THR A 13 -13.36 -8.87 0.27
CA THR A 13 -13.62 -9.04 1.70
C THR A 13 -12.47 -8.54 2.59
N ARG A 14 -11.37 -8.12 1.99
CA ARG A 14 -10.29 -7.46 2.72
C ARG A 14 -10.58 -5.98 2.83
N VAL A 15 -9.73 -5.26 3.54
CA VAL A 15 -9.92 -3.82 3.77
C VAL A 15 -8.71 -3.06 3.26
N ALA A 16 -8.97 -1.99 2.53
CA ALA A 16 -7.92 -1.03 2.20
C ALA A 16 -8.19 0.29 2.91
N CYS A 17 -7.14 0.90 3.41
CA CYS A 17 -7.18 2.26 3.95
C CYS A 17 -6.28 3.11 3.08
N VAL A 18 -6.83 4.14 2.47
CA VAL A 18 -6.12 4.96 1.49
C VAL A 18 -6.28 6.43 1.86
N LYS A 19 -5.17 7.13 1.97
CA LYS A 19 -5.19 8.59 2.13
C LYS A 19 -3.85 9.16 1.71
N GLY A 20 -3.88 10.16 0.82
CA GLY A 20 -2.67 10.81 0.35
C GLY A 20 -1.71 9.85 -0.30
N MET A 21 -0.51 9.76 0.23
CA MET A 21 0.54 8.89 -0.27
C MET A 21 0.76 7.68 0.62
N THR A 22 -0.31 7.23 1.28
CA THR A 22 -0.28 6.05 2.15
C THR A 22 -1.36 5.08 1.72
N TRP A 23 -0.99 3.83 1.54
CA TRP A 23 -1.88 2.76 1.08
C TRP A 23 -1.68 1.55 1.98
N LEU A 24 -2.79 1.01 2.49
CA LEU A 24 -2.73 -0.12 3.42
C LEU A 24 -3.77 -1.15 3.01
N LEU A 25 -3.35 -2.39 2.87
CA LEU A 25 -4.25 -3.54 2.66
C LEU A 25 -4.17 -4.44 3.88
N ILE A 26 -5.31 -4.70 4.51
CA ILE A 26 -5.37 -5.55 5.70
C ILE A 26 -6.20 -6.78 5.36
N ASP A 27 -5.66 -7.95 5.63
CA ASP A 27 -6.36 -9.21 5.37
C ASP A 27 -7.26 -9.56 6.56
N CYS A 28 -8.33 -8.78 6.70
CA CYS A 28 -9.34 -8.99 7.74
C CYS A 28 -10.65 -8.38 7.27
N PRO A 29 -11.76 -8.75 7.88
CA PRO A 29 -13.05 -8.12 7.54
C PRO A 29 -13.10 -6.66 8.02
N PRO A 30 -13.91 -5.83 7.38
CA PRO A 30 -14.03 -4.41 7.76
C PRO A 30 -14.46 -4.20 9.21
N THR A 31 -15.07 -5.19 9.82
CA THR A 31 -15.54 -5.10 11.21
C THR A 31 -14.44 -5.32 12.24
N HIS A 32 -13.24 -5.73 11.80
CA HIS A 32 -12.15 -5.98 12.73
C HIS A 32 -11.73 -4.65 13.38
N PRO A 33 -11.57 -4.62 14.72
CA PRO A 33 -11.26 -3.34 15.40
C PRO A 33 -9.96 -2.68 14.98
N VAL A 34 -9.01 -3.45 14.46
CA VAL A 34 -7.73 -2.87 14.02
C VAL A 34 -7.91 -1.89 12.86
N VAL A 35 -8.97 -2.04 12.07
CA VAL A 35 -9.23 -1.18 10.91
C VAL A 35 -9.38 0.28 11.34
N LEU A 36 -10.20 0.53 12.36
CA LEU A 36 -10.41 1.90 12.81
C LEU A 36 -9.18 2.48 13.48
N GLU A 37 -8.41 1.66 14.18
CA GLU A 37 -7.18 2.11 14.80
C GLU A 37 -6.15 2.50 13.75
N ALA A 38 -5.98 1.68 12.73
CA ALA A 38 -5.07 1.98 11.64
C ALA A 38 -5.52 3.21 10.86
N TRP A 39 -6.82 3.29 10.58
CA TRP A 39 -7.37 4.43 9.85
C TRP A 39 -7.15 5.73 10.62
N ALA A 40 -7.42 5.72 11.93
CA ALA A 40 -7.23 6.92 12.73
C ALA A 40 -5.78 7.40 12.67
N THR A 41 -4.83 6.49 12.67
CA THR A 41 -3.42 6.83 12.58
C THR A 41 -3.09 7.43 11.22
N ILE A 42 -3.59 6.83 10.13
CA ILE A 42 -3.39 7.33 8.78
C ILE A 42 -4.04 8.71 8.61
N ASP A 43 -5.27 8.85 9.11
CA ASP A 43 -6.05 10.07 8.92
C ASP A 43 -5.40 11.27 9.59
N ARG A 44 -4.73 11.08 10.72
CA ARG A 44 -4.04 12.18 11.39
C ARG A 44 -2.62 12.41 10.88
N GLY A 45 -2.22 11.70 9.83
CA GLY A 45 -0.90 11.88 9.25
C GLY A 45 0.22 11.15 9.99
N GLY A 46 -0.11 10.07 10.67
CA GLY A 46 0.89 9.28 11.38
C GLY A 46 1.94 8.67 10.47
N SER A 47 3.10 8.41 11.03
CA SER A 47 4.21 7.81 10.29
C SER A 47 3.94 6.33 10.01
N VAL A 48 4.77 5.76 9.12
CA VAL A 48 4.72 4.31 8.84
C VAL A 48 4.88 3.51 10.14
N ASP A 49 5.82 3.92 10.98
CA ASP A 49 6.06 3.18 12.23
C ASP A 49 4.85 3.27 13.18
N GLU A 50 4.17 4.41 13.21
CA GLU A 50 2.97 4.55 14.02
C GLU A 50 1.83 3.69 13.48
N ILE A 51 1.69 3.60 12.17
CA ILE A 51 0.65 2.77 11.56
C ILE A 51 0.93 1.29 11.86
N VAL A 52 2.17 0.85 11.71
CA VAL A 52 2.54 -0.52 12.05
C VAL A 52 2.28 -0.79 13.53
N GLY A 53 2.61 0.18 14.40
CA GLY A 53 2.32 0.05 15.82
C GLY A 53 0.85 -0.15 16.11
N ALA A 54 -0.02 0.57 15.41
CA ALA A 54 -1.47 0.40 15.56
C ALA A 54 -1.92 -0.99 15.10
N LEU A 55 -1.36 -1.47 13.99
CA LEU A 55 -1.70 -2.79 13.47
C LEU A 55 -1.27 -3.92 14.40
N LEU A 56 -0.19 -3.73 15.13
CA LEU A 56 0.36 -4.75 16.02
C LEU A 56 -0.01 -4.54 17.49
N ALA A 57 -0.84 -3.54 17.79
CA ALA A 57 -1.14 -3.15 19.16
C ALA A 57 -1.77 -4.26 20.00
N ARG A 58 -2.43 -5.22 19.34
CA ARG A 58 -3.07 -6.35 20.04
C ARG A 58 -2.16 -7.55 20.14
N GLY A 59 -0.88 -7.39 19.79
CA GLY A 59 0.10 -8.45 19.84
C GLY A 59 0.30 -9.12 18.49
N MET A 60 1.47 -9.71 18.30
CA MET A 60 1.84 -10.33 17.03
C MET A 60 0.94 -11.51 16.67
N ALA A 61 0.50 -12.25 17.70
CA ALA A 61 -0.32 -13.44 17.44
C ALA A 61 -1.70 -13.10 16.88
N GLU A 62 -2.24 -11.94 17.24
CA GLU A 62 -3.58 -11.55 16.83
C GLU A 62 -3.61 -10.55 15.68
N ALA A 63 -2.44 -10.07 15.28
CA ALA A 63 -2.38 -9.09 14.19
C ALA A 63 -2.73 -9.77 12.88
N PRO A 64 -3.59 -9.14 12.06
CA PRO A 64 -3.87 -9.68 10.73
C PRO A 64 -2.68 -9.51 9.82
N ASP A 65 -2.65 -10.25 8.72
CA ASP A 65 -1.68 -10.02 7.68
C ASP A 65 -1.98 -8.68 7.01
N PHE A 66 -0.95 -7.95 6.62
CA PHE A 66 -1.16 -6.64 6.00
C PHE A 66 0.00 -6.28 5.07
N GLY A 67 -0.29 -5.33 4.18
CA GLY A 67 0.72 -4.69 3.36
C GLY A 67 0.53 -3.20 3.43
N LEU A 68 1.55 -2.49 3.86
CA LEU A 68 1.54 -1.04 3.99
C LEU A 68 2.54 -0.45 3.02
N ALA A 69 2.12 0.54 2.25
CA ALA A 69 3.00 1.24 1.33
C ALA A 69 2.86 2.75 1.55
N ALA A 70 3.98 3.44 1.59
CA ALA A 70 3.98 4.89 1.73
C ALA A 70 5.18 5.47 1.00
N THR A 71 5.00 6.63 0.36
CA THR A 71 6.11 7.28 -0.31
C THR A 71 7.06 7.88 0.71
N THR A 72 8.36 7.73 0.43
CA THR A 72 9.41 8.31 1.27
C THR A 72 10.21 9.35 0.51
N GLY A 73 9.94 9.50 -0.78
CA GLY A 73 10.59 10.48 -1.64
C GLY A 73 10.08 10.32 -3.05
N PRO A 74 10.59 11.09 -4.02
CA PRO A 74 10.16 10.98 -5.41
C PRO A 74 10.42 9.57 -5.95
N ALA A 75 9.37 8.92 -6.44
CA ALA A 75 9.43 7.56 -6.99
C ALA A 75 9.99 6.53 -6.01
N GLU A 76 9.95 6.82 -4.73
CA GLU A 76 10.47 5.93 -3.70
C GLU A 76 9.35 5.54 -2.75
N VAL A 77 9.18 4.23 -2.52
CA VAL A 77 8.08 3.72 -1.69
C VAL A 77 8.65 2.75 -0.67
N ARG A 78 8.21 2.91 0.56
CA ARG A 78 8.52 1.97 1.63
C ARG A 78 7.37 1.00 1.78
N PHE A 79 7.69 -0.29 1.78
CA PHE A 79 6.71 -1.36 1.96
C PHE A 79 6.99 -2.09 3.27
N VAL A 80 5.94 -2.28 4.07
CA VAL A 80 6.02 -3.14 5.25
C VAL A 80 4.99 -4.23 5.05
N LEU A 81 5.45 -5.48 4.98
CA LEU A 81 4.61 -6.62 4.64
C LEU A 81 4.60 -7.64 5.77
N ARG A 82 3.43 -8.24 5.98
CA ARG A 82 3.26 -9.28 6.99
C ARG A 82 2.41 -10.42 6.42
N GLY A 83 2.93 -11.63 6.52
CA GLY A 83 2.17 -12.83 6.20
C GLY A 83 1.91 -13.01 4.72
N ALA A 84 0.66 -13.28 4.37
CA ALA A 84 0.29 -13.61 3.00
C ALA A 84 0.08 -12.40 2.10
N VAL A 85 0.11 -11.20 2.64
CA VAL A 85 -0.06 -9.99 1.82
C VAL A 85 1.27 -9.62 1.20
N GLY A 86 1.26 -9.41 -0.10
CA GLY A 86 2.45 -9.06 -0.84
C GLY A 86 2.21 -7.88 -1.76
N ALA A 87 3.24 -7.52 -2.53
CA ALA A 87 3.15 -6.42 -3.47
C ALA A 87 3.75 -6.83 -4.80
N SER A 88 2.99 -6.63 -5.88
CA SER A 88 3.50 -6.77 -7.23
C SER A 88 4.01 -5.42 -7.68
N LEU A 89 5.27 -5.34 -8.06
CA LEU A 89 5.92 -4.07 -8.39
C LEU A 89 6.08 -3.93 -9.89
N VAL A 90 5.91 -2.72 -10.40
CA VAL A 90 6.12 -2.40 -11.81
C VAL A 90 7.14 -1.27 -11.89
N SER A 91 8.21 -1.49 -12.65
CA SER A 91 9.31 -0.54 -12.80
C SER A 91 9.95 -0.75 -14.16
N ASP A 92 9.95 0.29 -15.00
CA ASP A 92 10.61 0.25 -16.32
C ASP A 92 10.28 -1.02 -17.12
N SER A 93 9.01 -1.38 -17.18
CA SER A 93 8.54 -2.56 -17.89
C SER A 93 8.88 -3.88 -17.21
N GLU A 94 9.52 -3.84 -16.07
CA GLU A 94 9.79 -5.06 -15.30
C GLU A 94 8.71 -5.23 -14.24
N ALA A 95 8.40 -6.47 -13.96
CA ALA A 95 7.47 -6.83 -12.91
C ALA A 95 8.20 -7.68 -11.89
N ASP A 96 8.02 -7.35 -10.63
CA ASP A 96 8.66 -8.03 -9.53
C ASP A 96 7.67 -8.26 -8.41
N GLU A 97 7.97 -9.20 -7.53
CA GLU A 97 7.09 -9.51 -6.41
C GLU A 97 7.84 -9.33 -5.10
N LEU A 98 7.22 -8.62 -4.17
CA LEU A 98 7.67 -8.57 -2.80
C LEU A 98 6.78 -9.46 -1.96
N VAL A 99 7.40 -10.30 -1.15
CA VAL A 99 6.68 -11.13 -0.19
C VAL A 99 7.27 -10.91 1.18
N ALA A 100 6.48 -11.18 2.21
CA ALA A 100 6.96 -11.05 3.57
C ALA A 100 7.95 -12.15 3.88
N HIS A 101 9.01 -11.78 4.58
CA HIS A 101 10.01 -12.72 5.09
C HIS A 101 9.99 -12.64 6.60
N GLY A 102 9.80 -13.78 7.25
CA GLY A 102 9.70 -13.82 8.69
C GLY A 102 8.39 -13.22 9.16
N ILE A 103 8.40 -12.60 10.33
CA ILE A 103 7.19 -12.08 10.94
C ILE A 103 6.78 -10.77 10.28
N LEU A 104 7.77 -9.96 9.90
CA LEU A 104 7.53 -8.65 9.32
C LEU A 104 8.70 -8.30 8.39
N SER A 105 8.40 -7.78 7.22
CA SER A 105 9.44 -7.37 6.26
C SER A 105 9.30 -5.90 5.95
N ASP A 106 10.43 -5.20 5.82
CA ASP A 106 10.49 -3.77 5.53
C ASP A 106 11.39 -3.58 4.32
N HIS A 107 10.84 -2.96 3.28
CA HIS A 107 11.55 -2.77 2.02
C HIS A 107 11.44 -1.33 1.54
N ASN A 108 12.53 -0.78 1.01
CA ASN A 108 12.50 0.50 0.31
C ASN A 108 12.80 0.26 -1.16
N VAL A 109 11.92 0.73 -2.03
CA VAL A 109 12.03 0.51 -3.47
C VAL A 109 11.99 1.84 -4.19
N SER A 110 12.93 2.03 -5.12
CA SER A 110 13.05 3.26 -5.92
C SER A 110 12.66 2.98 -7.36
N GLY A 111 12.26 4.04 -8.06
CA GLY A 111 12.01 3.96 -9.49
C GLY A 111 10.72 3.24 -9.87
N LEU A 112 9.77 3.15 -8.96
CA LEU A 112 8.52 2.46 -9.21
C LEU A 112 7.59 3.27 -10.08
N GLU A 113 6.94 2.59 -11.04
CA GLU A 113 5.84 3.17 -11.81
C GLU A 113 4.51 2.86 -11.16
N GLY A 114 4.43 1.78 -10.41
CA GLY A 114 3.21 1.40 -9.73
C GLY A 114 3.39 0.11 -8.96
N PHE A 115 2.34 -0.28 -8.25
CA PHE A 115 2.36 -1.54 -7.51
C PHE A 115 0.93 -2.00 -7.23
N VAL A 116 0.79 -3.27 -6.90
CA VAL A 116 -0.49 -3.84 -6.47
C VAL A 116 -0.26 -4.51 -5.13
N LEU A 117 -1.03 -4.09 -4.12
CA LEU A 117 -1.09 -4.81 -2.85
C LEU A 117 -2.15 -5.90 -2.97
N HIS A 118 -1.79 -7.13 -2.62
CA HIS A 118 -2.69 -8.27 -2.83
C HIS A 118 -2.49 -9.32 -1.76
N GLY A 119 -3.46 -10.23 -1.65
CA GLY A 119 -3.36 -11.36 -0.73
C GLY A 119 -2.70 -12.56 -1.37
N ALA A 120 -2.88 -13.73 -0.76
CA ALA A 120 -2.22 -14.97 -1.16
C ALA A 120 -2.59 -15.42 -2.55
N GLU A 121 -3.79 -15.08 -3.04
CA GLU A 121 -4.24 -15.48 -4.37
C GLU A 121 -3.64 -14.63 -5.48
N GLY A 122 -2.80 -13.69 -5.12
CA GLY A 122 -2.15 -12.83 -6.09
C GLY A 122 -3.03 -11.71 -6.57
N ARG A 123 -2.58 -11.02 -7.59
CA ARG A 123 -3.30 -9.85 -8.09
C ARG A 123 -4.32 -10.26 -9.13
N GLY A 124 -5.39 -9.48 -9.23
CA GLY A 124 -6.37 -9.59 -10.29
C GLY A 124 -6.50 -8.25 -11.02
N ILE A 125 -7.67 -7.98 -11.56
CA ILE A 125 -7.94 -6.74 -12.26
C ILE A 125 -8.59 -5.74 -11.31
N ALA A 126 -7.97 -4.57 -11.15
CA ALA A 126 -8.50 -3.49 -10.34
C ALA A 126 -8.92 -2.36 -11.29
N ASN A 127 -10.21 -2.00 -11.25
CA ASN A 127 -10.72 -1.02 -12.20
C ASN A 127 -11.65 0.02 -11.59
N LEU A 128 -11.93 -0.05 -10.29
CA LEU A 128 -12.77 0.94 -9.64
C LEU A 128 -11.88 1.98 -8.96
N PRO A 129 -12.06 3.28 -9.28
CA PRO A 129 -11.19 4.30 -8.70
C PRO A 129 -11.54 4.61 -7.26
N VAL A 130 -10.53 5.03 -6.50
CA VAL A 130 -10.72 5.50 -5.14
C VAL A 130 -9.75 6.63 -4.85
N ALA A 131 -10.22 7.62 -4.09
CA ALA A 131 -9.38 8.74 -3.67
C ALA A 131 -8.88 8.57 -2.25
N ALA A 132 -9.79 8.30 -1.32
CA ALA A 132 -9.42 8.14 0.09
C ALA A 132 -10.54 7.42 0.81
N GLY A 133 -10.22 6.77 1.91
CA GLY A 133 -11.21 6.15 2.76
C GLY A 133 -10.87 4.73 3.15
N ILE A 134 -11.82 4.09 3.81
CA ILE A 134 -11.77 2.68 4.16
C ILE A 134 -12.66 1.95 3.16
N ILE A 135 -12.11 0.97 2.46
CA ILE A 135 -12.79 0.35 1.33
C ILE A 135 -12.70 -1.16 1.43
N PRO A 136 -13.79 -1.90 1.23
CA PRO A 136 -13.72 -3.37 1.13
C PRO A 136 -13.16 -3.75 -0.24
N VAL A 137 -12.04 -4.46 -0.24
CA VAL A 137 -11.31 -4.75 -1.48
C VAL A 137 -10.80 -6.18 -1.47
N ASN A 138 -10.48 -6.66 -2.68
CA ASN A 138 -9.71 -7.88 -2.84
C ASN A 138 -8.23 -7.54 -3.03
N HIS A 139 -7.95 -6.53 -3.83
CA HIS A 139 -6.60 -6.01 -3.98
C HIS A 139 -6.66 -4.54 -4.37
N LEU A 140 -5.53 -3.86 -4.26
CA LEU A 140 -5.41 -2.42 -4.45
C LEU A 140 -4.27 -2.13 -5.41
N SER A 141 -4.55 -1.41 -6.48
CA SER A 141 -3.55 -1.07 -7.50
C SER A 141 -3.25 0.42 -7.45
N VAL A 142 -1.98 0.76 -7.41
CA VAL A 142 -1.53 2.15 -7.34
C VAL A 142 -0.60 2.42 -8.51
N ALA A 143 -0.94 3.45 -9.31
CA ALA A 143 -0.08 3.93 -10.37
C ALA A 143 0.51 5.26 -9.91
N LEU A 144 1.82 5.33 -9.85
CA LEU A 144 2.51 6.53 -9.37
C LEU A 144 2.58 7.57 -10.49
N PRO A 145 2.50 8.85 -10.14
CA PRO A 145 2.50 9.88 -11.18
C PRO A 145 3.82 9.94 -11.91
N LEU A 146 3.74 10.13 -13.23
CA LEU A 146 4.93 10.25 -14.06
C LEU A 146 5.79 11.42 -13.63
N SER A 147 5.17 12.46 -13.10
CA SER A 147 5.89 13.64 -12.68
C SER A 147 6.93 13.31 -11.60
N ASP A 148 6.70 12.30 -10.78
CA ASP A 148 7.67 11.91 -9.76
C ASP A 148 8.93 11.36 -10.39
N ARG A 149 8.81 10.66 -11.51
CA ARG A 149 9.96 10.12 -12.21
C ARG A 149 10.56 11.14 -13.16
N SER A 150 9.70 11.87 -13.87
CA SER A 150 10.16 12.90 -14.79
C SER A 150 10.83 14.03 -14.06
N GLY A 151 10.44 14.30 -12.83
CA GLY A 151 11.03 15.34 -12.04
C GLY A 151 12.52 15.16 -11.89
N ALA A 152 12.97 13.94 -11.84
CA ALA A 152 14.41 13.65 -11.75
C ALA A 152 15.13 13.97 -13.05
N GLN A 153 14.40 14.00 -14.15
CA GLN A 153 14.98 14.26 -15.46
C GLN A 153 14.76 15.69 -15.93
N SER A 154 13.79 16.33 -15.36
CA SER A 154 13.40 17.66 -15.80
C SER A 154 14.45 18.71 -15.68
N PRO A 155 15.43 18.59 -14.82
CA PRO A 155 16.40 19.67 -14.70
C PRO A 155 17.11 19.98 -15.98
N VAL A 156 16.91 19.20 -16.97
CA VAL A 156 17.44 19.55 -18.28
C VAL A 156 16.92 20.88 -18.78
N LEU A 157 15.87 21.32 -18.23
CA LEU A 157 15.38 22.64 -18.60
C LEU A 157 16.24 23.73 -17.95
#